data_13eb23314037a76dbaecb19e265ee110
#
_entry.id   13eb23314037a76dbaecb19e265ee110
#
_cell.length_a   1.000
_cell.length_b   1.000
_cell.length_c   1.000
_cell.angle_alpha   90.00
_cell.angle_beta   90.00
_cell.angle_gamma   90.00
#
_symmetry.space_group_name_H-M   'P 1'
#
loop_
_entity.id
_entity.type
_entity.pdbx_description
1 polymer ?
#
loop_
_entity_poly.entity_id
_entity_poly.type
_entity_poly.pdbx_seq_one_letter_code
_entity_poly.pdbx_strand_id
1 'polypeptide(L)'
;MEIMTDDLDNLFEEYIAKKSIFSNKEALLLRYFPENIPHRSDQIKKLGMILAPALKNNKPSNLFIYGKTGTGKTLCTQFTIQKLLEKSKLTGAKIRYAYLNCKLKKIADTEYRVIASLAKELGEQVPITGLPTDEVYNIFINKIDSEDQIIFLVLDEIDRLVKKNGDEILYSLTRINSELKNSKICL
;
A
#
# COMPACT_ATOMS: atom_id res chain seq x y z
N MET A 1 -36.03 0.00 -39.69
CA MET A 1 -35.24 -0.32 -38.48
C MET A 1 -33.73 -0.15 -38.72
N GLU A 2 -33.33 0.49 -39.83
CA GLU A 2 -31.92 0.77 -40.21
C GLU A 2 -31.42 2.17 -39.82
N ILE A 3 -32.31 3.04 -39.36
CA ILE A 3 -32.00 4.48 -39.11
C ILE A 3 -31.21 4.71 -37.81
N MET A 4 -31.19 3.74 -36.89
CA MET A 4 -30.51 3.87 -35.57
C MET A 4 -29.01 3.57 -35.60
N THR A 5 -28.52 2.81 -36.57
CA THR A 5 -27.10 2.47 -36.67
C THR A 5 -26.26 3.59 -37.25
N ASP A 6 -26.73 4.24 -38.30
CA ASP A 6 -26.03 5.36 -38.95
C ASP A 6 -25.87 6.59 -38.04
N ASP A 7 -26.86 6.86 -37.19
CA ASP A 7 -26.80 7.94 -36.20
C ASP A 7 -25.76 7.68 -35.10
N LEU A 8 -25.60 6.42 -34.69
CA LEU A 8 -24.60 6.02 -33.69
C LEU A 8 -23.19 6.03 -34.28
N ASP A 9 -23.03 5.59 -35.53
CA ASP A 9 -21.74 5.59 -36.20
C ASP A 9 -21.25 7.03 -36.42
N ASN A 10 -22.11 7.91 -36.87
CA ASN A 10 -21.82 9.34 -37.00
C ASN A 10 -21.43 9.99 -35.66
N LEU A 11 -22.13 9.64 -34.56
CA LEU A 11 -21.81 10.12 -33.22
C LEU A 11 -20.44 9.64 -32.73
N PHE A 12 -20.07 8.40 -33.03
CA PHE A 12 -18.77 7.88 -32.69
C PHE A 12 -17.65 8.52 -33.51
N GLU A 13 -17.87 8.76 -34.80
CA GLU A 13 -16.93 9.48 -35.66
C GLU A 13 -16.72 10.92 -35.19
N GLU A 14 -17.79 11.65 -34.84
CA GLU A 14 -17.69 12.99 -34.25
C GLU A 14 -16.93 12.97 -32.93
N TYR A 15 -17.14 11.95 -32.09
CA TYR A 15 -16.43 11.82 -30.80
C TYR A 15 -14.93 11.55 -31.00
N ILE A 16 -14.57 10.72 -31.99
CA ILE A 16 -13.18 10.41 -32.34
C ILE A 16 -12.48 11.65 -32.91
N ALA A 17 -13.19 12.44 -33.72
CA ALA A 17 -12.65 13.66 -34.31
C ALA A 17 -12.46 14.80 -33.31
N LYS A 18 -13.17 14.80 -32.19
CA LYS A 18 -13.04 15.84 -31.14
C LYS A 18 -11.71 15.71 -30.41
N LYS A 19 -10.90 16.78 -30.44
CA LYS A 19 -9.70 16.88 -29.60
C LYS A 19 -10.06 16.81 -28.12
N SER A 20 -9.39 15.93 -27.38
CA SER A 20 -9.55 15.86 -25.94
C SER A 20 -9.15 17.20 -25.29
N ILE A 21 -9.99 17.71 -24.38
CA ILE A 21 -9.68 18.88 -23.55
C ILE A 21 -8.62 18.54 -22.47
N PHE A 22 -8.38 17.25 -22.24
CA PHE A 22 -7.39 16.79 -21.27
C PHE A 22 -6.09 16.45 -21.99
N SER A 23 -4.98 16.99 -21.53
CA SER A 23 -3.63 16.61 -21.98
C SER A 23 -3.24 15.22 -21.50
N ASN A 24 -3.68 14.84 -20.32
CA ASN A 24 -3.48 13.51 -19.73
C ASN A 24 -4.69 13.09 -18.91
N LYS A 25 -5.54 12.21 -19.47
CA LYS A 25 -6.71 11.65 -18.76
C LYS A 25 -6.34 10.68 -17.64
N GLU A 26 -5.19 10.03 -17.73
CA GLU A 26 -4.73 9.08 -16.71
C GLU A 26 -4.48 9.76 -15.37
N ALA A 27 -4.11 11.05 -15.38
CA ALA A 27 -3.94 11.84 -14.16
C ALA A 27 -5.20 11.97 -13.31
N LEU A 28 -6.38 11.69 -13.87
CA LEU A 28 -7.66 11.68 -13.15
C LEU A 28 -8.01 10.32 -12.53
N LEU A 29 -7.25 9.27 -12.85
CA LEU A 29 -7.49 7.95 -12.29
C LEU A 29 -6.96 7.86 -10.85
N LEU A 30 -7.69 7.16 -9.99
CA LEU A 30 -7.27 6.91 -8.60
C LEU A 30 -5.93 6.17 -8.47
N ARG A 31 -5.53 5.44 -9.50
CA ARG A 31 -4.26 4.71 -9.58
C ARG A 31 -3.12 5.54 -10.20
N TYR A 32 -3.40 6.79 -10.59
CA TYR A 32 -2.36 7.63 -11.18
C TYR A 32 -1.28 7.95 -10.16
N PHE A 33 -0.05 7.73 -10.57
CA PHE A 33 1.13 7.97 -9.76
C PHE A 33 2.00 9.02 -10.46
N PRO A 34 2.10 10.24 -9.92
CA PRO A 34 2.87 11.30 -10.55
C PRO A 34 4.38 11.07 -10.38
N GLU A 35 5.16 11.42 -11.40
CA GLU A 35 6.63 11.38 -11.34
C GLU A 35 7.20 12.39 -10.32
N ASN A 36 6.51 13.49 -10.10
CA ASN A 36 6.89 14.54 -9.17
C ASN A 36 5.69 14.97 -8.33
N ILE A 37 5.92 15.26 -7.05
CA ILE A 37 4.90 15.75 -6.12
C ILE A 37 5.29 17.19 -5.73
N PRO A 38 4.68 18.21 -6.35
CA PRO A 38 4.97 19.59 -6.04
C PRO A 38 4.58 19.94 -4.60
N HIS A 39 5.32 20.87 -3.98
CA HIS A 39 5.06 21.40 -2.64
C HIS A 39 5.10 20.37 -1.49
N ARG A 40 5.75 19.20 -1.70
CA ARG A 40 5.89 18.13 -0.69
C ARG A 40 7.35 17.68 -0.48
N SER A 41 8.30 18.43 -0.99
CA SER A 41 9.72 18.06 -0.93
C SER A 41 10.23 17.81 0.50
N ASP A 42 9.82 18.64 1.47
CA ASP A 42 10.25 18.51 2.86
C ASP A 42 9.67 17.26 3.52
N GLN A 43 8.40 16.96 3.27
CA GLN A 43 7.74 15.76 3.79
C GLN A 43 8.37 14.50 3.20
N ILE A 44 8.57 14.46 1.88
CA ILE A 44 9.22 13.36 1.17
C ILE A 44 10.66 13.16 1.66
N LYS A 45 11.42 14.26 1.85
CA LYS A 45 12.79 14.21 2.36
C LYS A 45 12.83 13.65 3.79
N LYS A 46 11.92 14.08 4.67
CA LYS A 46 11.82 13.55 6.05
C LYS A 46 11.49 12.05 6.04
N LEU A 47 10.50 11.63 5.25
CA LEU A 47 10.18 10.20 5.10
C LEU A 47 11.38 9.42 4.57
N GLY A 48 12.03 9.92 3.52
CA GLY A 48 13.21 9.30 2.93
C GLY A 48 14.35 9.12 3.94
N MET A 49 14.63 10.13 4.77
CA MET A 49 15.67 10.03 5.80
C MET A 49 15.38 8.97 6.85
N ILE A 50 14.10 8.83 7.27
CA ILE A 50 13.69 7.83 8.26
C ILE A 50 13.74 6.42 7.66
N LEU A 51 13.35 6.25 6.39
CA LEU A 51 13.29 4.94 5.73
C LEU A 51 14.64 4.50 5.12
N ALA A 52 15.58 5.42 4.87
CA ALA A 52 16.87 5.15 4.25
C ALA A 52 17.72 4.05 4.92
N PRO A 53 17.69 3.85 6.25
CA PRO A 53 18.44 2.75 6.89
C PRO A 53 18.13 1.38 6.30
N ALA A 54 16.92 1.17 5.73
CA ALA A 54 16.52 -0.07 5.08
C ALA A 54 17.43 -0.46 3.90
N LEU A 55 18.02 0.51 3.20
CA LEU A 55 18.97 0.26 2.12
C LEU A 55 20.28 -0.41 2.59
N LYS A 56 20.54 -0.39 3.90
CA LYS A 56 21.66 -1.07 4.55
C LYS A 56 21.20 -2.24 5.43
N ASN A 57 20.00 -2.76 5.18
CA ASN A 57 19.38 -3.83 5.94
C ASN A 57 19.17 -3.52 7.44
N ASN A 58 19.13 -2.23 7.81
CA ASN A 58 18.80 -1.77 9.15
C ASN A 58 17.33 -1.42 9.25
N LYS A 59 16.65 -1.93 10.28
CA LYS A 59 15.23 -1.65 10.50
C LYS A 59 15.01 -0.17 10.76
N PRO A 60 14.18 0.53 9.94
CA PRO A 60 13.73 1.87 10.25
C PRO A 60 12.78 1.91 11.45
N SER A 61 12.58 3.10 12.01
CA SER A 61 11.54 3.32 13.03
C SER A 61 10.15 3.18 12.42
N ASN A 62 9.20 2.66 13.21
CA ASN A 62 7.79 2.73 12.84
C ASN A 62 7.35 4.19 12.73
N LEU A 63 6.46 4.49 11.78
CA LEU A 63 6.02 5.84 11.46
C LEU A 63 4.52 5.98 11.62
N PHE A 64 4.11 7.04 12.28
CA PHE A 64 2.72 7.46 12.32
C PHE A 64 2.54 8.79 11.57
N ILE A 65 1.87 8.73 10.41
CA ILE A 65 1.64 9.87 9.53
C ILE A 65 0.20 10.36 9.70
N TYR A 66 0.03 11.55 10.24
CA TYR A 66 -1.28 12.13 10.49
C TYR A 66 -1.46 13.50 9.82
N GLY A 67 -2.70 13.91 9.66
CA GLY A 67 -3.07 15.19 9.04
C GLY A 67 -4.44 15.14 8.39
N LYS A 68 -4.93 16.29 7.95
CA LYS A 68 -6.26 16.43 7.32
C LYS A 68 -6.38 15.56 6.06
N THR A 69 -7.62 15.19 5.72
CA THR A 69 -7.91 14.49 4.46
C THR A 69 -7.49 15.35 3.26
N GLY A 70 -7.00 14.71 2.20
CA GLY A 70 -6.58 15.42 0.97
C GLY A 70 -5.20 16.08 1.04
N THR A 71 -4.45 15.95 2.15
CA THR A 71 -3.10 16.56 2.28
C THR A 71 -1.98 15.78 1.60
N GLY A 72 -2.28 14.67 0.92
CA GLY A 72 -1.31 13.87 0.17
C GLY A 72 -0.51 12.88 1.00
N LYS A 73 -0.95 12.49 2.21
CA LYS A 73 -0.25 11.50 3.06
C LYS A 73 0.06 10.21 2.32
N THR A 74 -0.98 9.56 1.81
CA THR A 74 -0.88 8.30 1.05
C THR A 74 0.07 8.44 -0.13
N LEU A 75 -0.07 9.51 -0.90
CA LEU A 75 0.75 9.77 -2.08
C LEU A 75 2.23 9.93 -1.72
N CYS A 76 2.56 10.76 -0.71
CA CYS A 76 3.95 10.95 -0.27
C CYS A 76 4.56 9.65 0.25
N THR A 77 3.80 8.85 1.00
CA THR A 77 4.27 7.57 1.53
C THR A 77 4.58 6.59 0.40
N GLN A 78 3.63 6.38 -0.50
CA GLN A 78 3.80 5.46 -1.64
C GLN A 78 4.95 5.91 -2.54
N PHE A 79 5.05 7.21 -2.83
CA PHE A 79 6.16 7.78 -3.62
C PHE A 79 7.51 7.49 -2.99
N THR A 80 7.65 7.75 -1.69
CA THR A 80 8.93 7.55 -0.98
C THR A 80 9.31 6.06 -0.97
N ILE A 81 8.35 5.17 -0.70
CA ILE A 81 8.60 3.72 -0.69
C ILE A 81 8.96 3.23 -2.09
N GLN A 82 8.27 3.69 -3.14
CA GLN A 82 8.59 3.29 -4.51
C GLN A 82 10.02 3.70 -4.88
N LYS A 83 10.43 4.93 -4.54
CA LYS A 83 11.80 5.39 -4.76
C LYS A 83 12.83 4.59 -3.95
N LEU A 84 12.47 4.18 -2.74
CA LEU A 84 13.29 3.29 -1.92
C LEU A 84 13.44 1.91 -2.57
N LEU A 85 12.35 1.33 -3.08
CA LEU A 85 12.37 0.04 -3.79
C LEU A 85 13.18 0.10 -5.08
N GLU A 86 13.11 1.19 -5.84
CA GLU A 86 13.97 1.40 -7.01
C GLU A 86 15.47 1.40 -6.61
N LYS A 87 15.81 2.08 -5.52
CA LYS A 87 17.18 2.13 -5.01
C LYS A 87 17.65 0.82 -4.40
N SER A 88 16.77 0.06 -3.73
CA SER A 88 17.12 -1.22 -3.14
C SER A 88 17.60 -2.24 -4.19
N LYS A 89 17.06 -2.19 -5.41
CA LYS A 89 17.54 -3.03 -6.53
C LYS A 89 19.01 -2.77 -6.88
N LEU A 90 19.50 -1.55 -6.67
CA LEU A 90 20.88 -1.17 -6.94
C LEU A 90 21.84 -1.54 -5.79
N THR A 91 21.33 -1.57 -4.56
CA THR A 91 22.12 -1.87 -3.35
C THR A 91 22.09 -3.34 -2.98
N GLY A 92 21.22 -4.15 -3.61
CA GLY A 92 21.00 -5.54 -3.25
C GLY A 92 20.20 -5.73 -1.94
N ALA A 93 19.68 -4.66 -1.35
CA ALA A 93 18.86 -4.75 -0.13
C ALA A 93 17.52 -5.42 -0.46
N LYS A 94 17.17 -6.46 0.29
CA LYS A 94 15.89 -7.16 0.13
C LYS A 94 14.80 -6.40 0.87
N ILE A 95 14.03 -5.62 0.12
CA ILE A 95 12.92 -4.82 0.66
C ILE A 95 11.63 -5.26 -0.01
N ARG A 96 10.62 -5.58 0.81
CA ARG A 96 9.25 -5.86 0.37
C ARG A 96 8.29 -4.80 0.91
N TYR A 97 7.12 -4.72 0.30
CA TYR A 97 6.12 -3.72 0.62
C TYR A 97 4.73 -4.32 0.50
N ALA A 98 3.90 -4.09 1.51
CA ALA A 98 2.49 -4.39 1.49
C ALA A 98 1.70 -3.14 1.87
N TYR A 99 0.65 -2.85 1.11
CA TYR A 99 -0.24 -1.71 1.33
C TYR A 99 -1.67 -2.18 1.56
N LEU A 100 -2.26 -1.71 2.64
CA LEU A 100 -3.63 -2.01 2.99
C LEU A 100 -4.41 -0.73 3.29
N ASN A 101 -5.49 -0.48 2.54
CA ASN A 101 -6.43 0.58 2.88
C ASN A 101 -7.52 0.04 3.81
N CYS A 102 -7.48 0.45 5.08
CA CYS A 102 -8.38 -0.01 6.13
C CYS A 102 -9.82 0.54 6.02
N LYS A 103 -10.09 1.43 5.07
CA LYS A 103 -11.44 1.95 4.79
C LYS A 103 -12.24 1.05 3.86
N LEU A 104 -11.60 0.22 3.06
CA LEU A 104 -12.28 -0.65 2.12
C LEU A 104 -13.08 -1.72 2.87
N LYS A 105 -14.41 -1.69 2.71
CA LYS A 105 -15.32 -2.70 3.25
C LYS A 105 -14.88 -4.09 2.75
N LYS A 106 -14.82 -5.07 3.64
CA LYS A 106 -14.38 -6.46 3.44
C LYS A 106 -12.89 -6.74 3.71
N ILE A 107 -12.01 -5.75 3.77
CA ILE A 107 -10.57 -5.99 3.96
C ILE A 107 -10.19 -5.84 5.45
N ALA A 108 -10.72 -4.84 6.15
CA ALA A 108 -10.34 -4.50 7.52
C ALA A 108 -11.49 -4.70 8.53
N ASP A 109 -12.33 -5.71 8.32
CA ASP A 109 -13.48 -5.96 9.21
C ASP A 109 -13.12 -6.74 10.48
N THR A 110 -12.04 -7.50 10.46
CA THR A 110 -11.54 -8.30 11.57
C THR A 110 -10.02 -8.38 11.49
N GLU A 111 -9.35 -8.67 12.61
CA GLU A 111 -7.91 -8.93 12.65
C GLU A 111 -7.51 -10.02 11.64
N TYR A 112 -8.25 -11.13 11.61
CA TYR A 112 -8.09 -12.19 10.63
C TYR A 112 -7.97 -11.64 9.19
N ARG A 113 -8.90 -10.79 8.78
CA ARG A 113 -8.94 -10.27 7.41
C ARG A 113 -7.81 -9.31 7.10
N VAL A 114 -7.36 -8.55 8.10
CA VAL A 114 -6.20 -7.67 7.95
C VAL A 114 -4.95 -8.50 7.70
N ILE A 115 -4.68 -9.51 8.54
CA ILE A 115 -3.52 -10.39 8.40
C ILE A 115 -3.58 -11.18 7.10
N ALA A 116 -4.72 -11.77 6.76
CA ALA A 116 -4.92 -12.49 5.49
C ALA A 116 -4.70 -11.58 4.26
N SER A 117 -5.13 -10.30 4.34
CA SER A 117 -4.92 -9.34 3.27
C SER A 117 -3.47 -8.93 3.15
N LEU A 118 -2.76 -8.72 4.26
CA LEU A 118 -1.32 -8.45 4.26
C LEU A 118 -0.52 -9.64 3.71
N ALA A 119 -0.89 -10.87 4.09
CA ALA A 119 -0.29 -12.08 3.53
C ALA A 119 -0.47 -12.15 2.02
N LYS A 120 -1.67 -11.86 1.53
CA LYS A 120 -1.98 -11.82 0.09
C LYS A 120 -1.18 -10.78 -0.67
N GLU A 121 -1.05 -9.56 -0.12
CA GLU A 121 -0.21 -8.51 -0.71
C GLU A 121 1.27 -8.92 -0.79
N LEU A 122 1.71 -9.78 0.12
CA LEU A 122 3.04 -10.37 0.11
C LEU A 122 3.14 -11.65 -0.73
N GLY A 123 2.10 -11.99 -1.49
CA GLY A 123 2.10 -13.09 -2.47
C GLY A 123 1.65 -14.43 -1.92
N GLU A 124 1.04 -14.46 -0.70
CA GLU A 124 0.54 -15.69 -0.10
C GLU A 124 -0.94 -15.92 -0.39
N GLN A 125 -1.30 -17.17 -0.64
CA GLN A 125 -2.69 -17.58 -0.76
C GLN A 125 -3.21 -18.04 0.61
N VAL A 126 -3.79 -17.11 1.36
CA VAL A 126 -4.48 -17.42 2.61
C VAL A 126 -6.00 -17.39 2.35
N PRO A 127 -6.76 -18.40 2.77
CA PRO A 127 -8.21 -18.37 2.68
C PRO A 127 -8.77 -17.13 3.40
N ILE A 128 -9.75 -16.48 2.79
CA ILE A 128 -10.36 -15.26 3.37
C ILE A 128 -11.23 -15.60 4.59
N THR A 129 -11.62 -16.86 4.73
CA THR A 129 -12.41 -17.39 5.85
C THR A 129 -12.09 -18.87 6.06
N GLY A 130 -12.35 -19.38 7.26
CA GLY A 130 -12.35 -20.83 7.53
C GLY A 130 -11.19 -21.35 8.37
N LEU A 131 -10.14 -20.55 8.59
CA LEU A 131 -9.07 -20.91 9.52
C LEU A 131 -9.21 -20.12 10.84
N PRO A 132 -8.70 -20.63 11.96
CA PRO A 132 -8.51 -19.84 13.17
C PRO A 132 -7.59 -18.66 12.93
N THR A 133 -7.79 -17.54 13.65
CA THR A 133 -6.95 -16.32 13.49
C THR A 133 -5.49 -16.61 13.77
N ASP A 134 -5.20 -17.43 14.78
CA ASP A 134 -3.83 -17.82 15.15
C ASP A 134 -3.12 -18.59 14.04
N GLU A 135 -3.85 -19.44 13.30
CA GLU A 135 -3.28 -20.19 12.18
C GLU A 135 -2.93 -19.26 11.00
N VAL A 136 -3.81 -18.30 10.70
CA VAL A 136 -3.52 -17.29 9.68
C VAL A 136 -2.34 -16.42 10.06
N TYR A 137 -2.23 -16.06 11.34
CA TYR A 137 -1.09 -15.32 11.86
C TYR A 137 0.20 -16.12 11.72
N ASN A 138 0.20 -17.41 12.06
CA ASN A 138 1.35 -18.29 11.90
C ASN A 138 1.78 -18.43 10.43
N ILE A 139 0.83 -18.60 9.50
CA ILE A 139 1.13 -18.63 8.07
C ILE A 139 1.79 -17.32 7.63
N PHE A 140 1.25 -16.18 8.08
CA PHE A 140 1.82 -14.87 7.79
C PHE A 140 3.25 -14.74 8.32
N ILE A 141 3.48 -15.05 9.61
CA ILE A 141 4.81 -15.01 10.26
C ILE A 141 5.80 -15.89 9.51
N ASN A 142 5.47 -17.15 9.28
CA ASN A 142 6.37 -18.10 8.60
C ASN A 142 6.77 -17.60 7.21
N LYS A 143 5.85 -16.93 6.53
CA LYS A 143 6.14 -16.41 5.20
C LYS A 143 7.04 -15.19 5.22
N ILE A 144 6.75 -14.23 6.09
CA ILE A 144 7.54 -13.01 6.17
C ILE A 144 8.94 -13.26 6.75
N ASP A 145 9.10 -14.30 7.58
CA ASP A 145 10.37 -14.63 8.25
C ASP A 145 11.22 -15.66 7.48
N SER A 146 10.88 -15.93 6.22
CA SER A 146 11.57 -16.92 5.38
C SER A 146 13.00 -16.53 5.00
N GLU A 147 13.34 -15.24 5.02
CA GLU A 147 14.66 -14.72 4.63
C GLU A 147 14.98 -13.38 5.32
N ASP A 148 16.29 -13.00 5.33
CA ASP A 148 16.70 -11.69 5.84
C ASP A 148 16.25 -10.59 4.88
N GLN A 149 15.23 -9.84 5.29
CA GLN A 149 14.59 -8.81 4.49
C GLN A 149 13.93 -7.75 5.39
N ILE A 150 13.66 -6.59 4.81
CA ILE A 150 12.85 -5.55 5.45
C ILE A 150 11.50 -5.48 4.75
N ILE A 151 10.44 -5.51 5.53
CA ILE A 151 9.07 -5.46 5.04
C ILE A 151 8.40 -4.18 5.55
N PHE A 152 7.99 -3.31 4.63
CA PHE A 152 7.16 -2.16 4.95
C PHE A 152 5.69 -2.55 4.87
N LEU A 153 4.98 -2.46 5.98
CA LEU A 153 3.53 -2.63 6.05
C LEU A 153 2.89 -1.25 6.18
N VAL A 154 2.18 -0.81 5.16
CA VAL A 154 1.47 0.48 5.17
C VAL A 154 -0.01 0.26 5.39
N LEU A 155 -0.49 0.75 6.52
CA LEU A 155 -1.90 0.71 6.91
C LEU A 155 -2.50 2.10 6.72
N ASP A 156 -3.17 2.32 5.61
CA ASP A 156 -3.82 3.60 5.31
C ASP A 156 -5.23 3.65 5.90
N GLU A 157 -5.68 4.85 6.31
CA GLU A 157 -6.98 5.06 6.97
C GLU A 157 -7.15 4.19 8.24
N ILE A 158 -6.06 4.00 9.00
CA ILE A 158 -5.96 3.11 10.17
C ILE A 158 -6.98 3.48 11.28
N ASP A 159 -7.39 4.75 11.35
CA ASP A 159 -8.41 5.22 12.29
C ASP A 159 -9.75 4.48 12.14
N ARG A 160 -10.06 4.00 10.95
CA ARG A 160 -11.27 3.20 10.68
C ARG A 160 -11.19 1.81 11.31
N LEU A 161 -10.02 1.19 11.21
CA LEU A 161 -9.77 -0.12 11.81
C LEU A 161 -9.85 -0.04 13.33
N VAL A 162 -9.14 0.92 13.93
CA VAL A 162 -9.09 1.10 15.39
C VAL A 162 -10.47 1.46 15.97
N LYS A 163 -11.23 2.33 15.30
CA LYS A 163 -12.60 2.66 15.73
C LYS A 163 -13.54 1.46 15.74
N LYS A 164 -13.30 0.48 14.85
CA LYS A 164 -14.17 -0.68 14.69
C LYS A 164 -13.77 -1.86 15.60
N ASN A 165 -12.49 -2.14 15.68
CA ASN A 165 -11.95 -3.38 16.26
C ASN A 165 -11.08 -3.13 17.51
N GLY A 166 -10.91 -1.88 17.94
CA GLY A 166 -9.93 -1.57 18.99
C GLY A 166 -8.50 -1.49 18.46
N ASP A 167 -7.53 -1.42 19.35
CA ASP A 167 -6.11 -1.21 19.07
C ASP A 167 -5.27 -2.50 19.13
N GLU A 168 -5.88 -3.65 19.45
CA GLU A 168 -5.18 -4.92 19.61
C GLU A 168 -4.34 -5.30 18.40
N ILE A 169 -4.87 -5.10 17.18
CA ILE A 169 -4.11 -5.40 15.97
C ILE A 169 -2.87 -4.51 15.81
N LEU A 170 -2.94 -3.24 16.21
CA LEU A 170 -1.79 -2.35 16.20
C LEU A 170 -0.75 -2.80 17.22
N TYR A 171 -1.21 -3.22 18.38
CA TYR A 171 -0.35 -3.77 19.41
C TYR A 171 0.39 -5.02 18.88
N SER A 172 -0.33 -5.96 18.29
CA SER A 172 0.24 -7.19 17.69
C SER A 172 1.25 -6.86 16.60
N LEU A 173 0.89 -6.01 15.62
CA LEU A 173 1.75 -5.65 14.51
C LEU A 173 3.00 -4.85 14.93
N THR A 174 2.90 -4.00 15.95
CA THR A 174 4.08 -3.25 16.44
C THR A 174 5.08 -4.14 17.18
N ARG A 175 4.60 -5.24 17.77
CA ARG A 175 5.43 -6.21 18.49
C ARG A 175 5.89 -7.39 17.66
N ILE A 176 5.39 -7.57 16.46
CA ILE A 176 5.69 -8.71 15.58
C ILE A 176 7.19 -8.98 15.42
N ASN A 177 8.01 -7.94 15.47
CA ASN A 177 9.47 -8.09 15.36
C ASN A 177 10.10 -8.90 16.52
N SER A 178 9.42 -9.08 17.65
CA SER A 178 9.92 -9.95 18.73
C SER A 178 9.75 -11.43 18.43
N GLU A 179 8.93 -11.78 17.45
CA GLU A 179 8.65 -13.13 17.00
C GLU A 179 9.48 -13.52 15.77
N LEU A 180 10.01 -12.52 15.04
CA LEU A 180 10.79 -12.71 13.83
C LEU A 180 12.27 -12.96 14.14
N LYS A 181 12.88 -13.89 13.40
CA LYS A 181 14.31 -14.26 13.51
C LYS A 181 15.14 -13.65 12.40
N ASN A 182 14.62 -13.66 11.18
CA ASN A 182 15.33 -13.25 9.97
C ASN A 182 14.90 -11.90 9.46
N SER A 183 13.61 -11.69 9.34
CA SER A 183 13.08 -10.47 8.73
C SER A 183 12.77 -9.37 9.75
N LYS A 184 12.61 -8.16 9.26
CA LYS A 184 12.33 -6.97 10.07
C LYS A 184 11.14 -6.23 9.46
N ILE A 185 10.17 -5.89 10.29
CA ILE A 185 8.97 -5.15 9.87
C ILE A 185 9.05 -3.71 10.33
N CYS A 186 8.68 -2.80 9.43
CA CYS A 186 8.44 -1.38 9.69
C CYS A 186 6.99 -1.04 9.32
N LEU A 187 6.24 -0.41 10.24
CA LEU A 187 4.88 0.04 10.07
C LEU A 187 4.84 1.53 9.74
#